data_8aea72b55d38cb7d122797d5cbf30c8d
#
_entry.id   8aea72b55d38cb7d122797d5cbf30c8d
#
_cell.length_a   1.000
_cell.length_b   1.000
_cell.length_c   1.000
_cell.angle_alpha   90.00
_cell.angle_beta   90.00
_cell.angle_gamma   90.00
#
_symmetry.space_group_name_H-M   'P 1'
#
loop_
_entity.id
_entity.type
_entity.pdbx_description
1 polymer ?
#
loop_
_entity_poly.entity_id
_entity_poly.type
_entity_poly.pdbx_seq_one_letter_code
_entity_poly.pdbx_strand_id
1 'polypeptide(L)'
;MTTQQVFRLPRRTSINDLVVEKESIPEPSSNEVLVRIHSVALNFRDFAVATGQYPFPVKDNVVPGSDLSGDVVKVGSHVDDFAHGDKVISSFDLSTFYGAMKDWNHSLGGCVDGALRERLSLSYCQLSALVCTGATAWNSLYGNIPLKPGQTVLFLGTGGVSITGLILAKAAGATTILTSSSDSKLKHVKETYGPDHVINYKTTPKWSEEVLRITKGHGADYIFENGGAGTIAESISAVAYGGSIAVIGFLASCPQAKMPDVAALALSKGAVVRGIMVGSRQHLEEVTRYVVTRQLQVPVEKEFGSSRDEIIAAFEYLTSGSHIGKVCIRMA
;
A
#
# COMPACT_ATOMS: atom_id res chain seq x y z
N MET A 1 -8.99 -21.55 -28.85
CA MET A 1 -8.86 -21.13 -27.44
C MET A 1 -8.91 -19.62 -27.41
N THR A 2 -9.70 -19.04 -26.54
CA THR A 2 -9.71 -17.59 -26.32
C THR A 2 -8.40 -17.19 -25.63
N THR A 3 -7.76 -16.13 -26.12
CA THR A 3 -6.49 -15.62 -25.58
C THR A 3 -6.71 -14.30 -24.86
N GLN A 4 -5.79 -13.96 -23.95
CA GLN A 4 -5.72 -12.68 -23.26
C GLN A 4 -4.35 -12.04 -23.46
N GLN A 5 -4.25 -10.74 -23.30
CA GLN A 5 -2.98 -10.04 -23.16
C GLN A 5 -2.48 -10.16 -21.72
N VAL A 6 -1.18 -10.37 -21.58
CA VAL A 6 -0.47 -10.47 -20.30
C VAL A 6 0.78 -9.62 -20.39
N PHE A 7 1.07 -8.87 -19.33
CA PHE A 7 2.27 -8.04 -19.24
C PHE A 7 3.29 -8.75 -18.35
N ARG A 8 4.46 -9.10 -18.87
CA ARG A 8 5.47 -9.88 -18.18
C ARG A 8 6.80 -9.16 -18.08
N LEU A 9 7.58 -9.53 -17.08
CA LEU A 9 8.94 -9.06 -16.83
C LEU A 9 9.93 -10.23 -17.02
N PRO A 10 10.38 -10.52 -18.24
CA PRO A 10 11.39 -11.57 -18.50
C PRO A 10 12.76 -11.20 -17.91
N ARG A 11 13.03 -9.93 -17.75
CA ARG A 11 14.16 -9.37 -17.00
C ARG A 11 13.63 -8.35 -16.01
N ARG A 12 14.43 -8.03 -15.01
CA ARG A 12 14.07 -7.10 -13.95
C ARG A 12 15.20 -6.08 -13.71
N THR A 13 15.59 -5.40 -14.78
CA THR A 13 16.65 -4.39 -14.76
C THR A 13 16.09 -2.99 -14.94
N SER A 14 14.90 -2.90 -15.53
CA SER A 14 14.20 -1.66 -15.85
C SER A 14 12.70 -1.91 -16.02
N ILE A 15 11.89 -0.89 -15.79
CA ILE A 15 10.45 -0.91 -16.14
C ILE A 15 10.24 -1.11 -17.66
N ASN A 16 11.22 -0.76 -18.49
CA ASN A 16 11.18 -0.97 -19.94
C ASN A 16 11.35 -2.44 -20.33
N ASP A 17 11.73 -3.33 -19.40
CA ASP A 17 11.76 -4.78 -19.63
C ASP A 17 10.35 -5.38 -19.72
N LEU A 18 9.31 -4.61 -19.46
CA LEU A 18 7.91 -5.04 -19.57
C LEU A 18 7.58 -5.39 -21.03
N VAL A 19 7.14 -6.61 -21.27
CA VAL A 19 6.70 -7.12 -22.57
C VAL A 19 5.22 -7.47 -22.55
N VAL A 20 4.59 -7.41 -23.72
CA VAL A 20 3.20 -7.85 -23.92
C VAL A 20 3.22 -9.22 -24.57
N GLU A 21 2.59 -10.19 -23.94
CA GLU A 21 2.44 -11.55 -24.46
C GLU A 21 0.95 -11.90 -24.62
N LYS A 22 0.66 -12.88 -25.47
CA LYS A 22 -0.68 -13.47 -25.60
C LYS A 22 -0.65 -14.86 -25.01
N GLU A 23 -1.51 -15.11 -24.05
CA GLU A 23 -1.65 -16.40 -23.40
C GLU A 23 -3.09 -16.93 -23.49
N SER A 24 -3.25 -18.23 -23.41
CA SER A 24 -4.58 -18.83 -23.28
C SER A 24 -5.23 -18.37 -21.96
N ILE A 25 -6.52 -18.05 -22.01
CA ILE A 25 -7.28 -17.81 -20.79
C ILE A 25 -7.36 -19.14 -20.03
N PRO A 26 -6.93 -19.19 -18.73
CA PRO A 26 -6.96 -20.41 -17.96
C PRO A 26 -8.40 -20.87 -17.67
N GLU A 27 -8.59 -22.17 -17.57
CA GLU A 27 -9.81 -22.74 -17.01
C GLU A 27 -9.64 -22.86 -15.49
N PRO A 28 -10.59 -22.36 -14.67
CA PRO A 28 -10.52 -22.51 -13.23
C PRO A 28 -10.67 -23.99 -12.85
N SER A 29 -9.89 -24.43 -11.88
CA SER A 29 -10.07 -25.73 -11.24
C SER A 29 -11.37 -25.78 -10.45
N SER A 30 -11.70 -26.95 -9.85
CA SER A 30 -12.94 -27.10 -9.07
C SER A 30 -13.06 -26.14 -7.88
N ASN A 31 -11.94 -25.65 -7.33
CA ASN A 31 -11.90 -24.78 -6.17
C ASN A 31 -11.47 -23.34 -6.50
N GLU A 32 -11.49 -22.96 -7.77
CA GLU A 32 -11.05 -21.65 -8.24
C GLU A 32 -12.15 -20.86 -8.92
N VAL A 33 -11.99 -19.56 -8.97
CA VAL A 33 -12.79 -18.65 -9.79
C VAL A 33 -11.93 -18.01 -10.85
N LEU A 34 -12.44 -17.82 -12.05
CA LEU A 34 -11.82 -17.00 -13.07
C LEU A 34 -12.34 -15.57 -12.91
N VAL A 35 -11.43 -14.65 -12.70
CA VAL A 35 -11.71 -13.21 -12.53
C VAL A 35 -11.31 -12.46 -13.79
N ARG A 36 -12.22 -11.64 -14.27
CA ARG A 36 -11.93 -10.63 -15.28
C ARG A 36 -11.44 -9.38 -14.57
N ILE A 37 -10.19 -8.96 -14.81
CA ILE A 37 -9.59 -7.83 -14.11
C ILE A 37 -9.95 -6.53 -14.80
N HIS A 38 -10.33 -5.51 -14.00
CA HIS A 38 -10.72 -4.19 -14.48
C HIS A 38 -9.75 -3.10 -14.11
N SER A 39 -9.18 -3.21 -12.92
CA SER A 39 -8.23 -2.24 -12.45
C SER A 39 -7.12 -2.90 -11.66
N VAL A 40 -5.93 -2.37 -11.84
CA VAL A 40 -4.74 -2.71 -11.07
C VAL A 40 -4.19 -1.45 -10.44
N ALA A 41 -3.97 -1.47 -9.13
CA ALA A 41 -3.38 -0.34 -8.43
C ALA A 41 -1.89 -0.61 -8.15
N LEU A 42 -1.03 0.30 -8.64
CA LEU A 42 0.42 0.16 -8.47
C LEU A 42 0.87 0.52 -7.05
N ASN A 43 1.87 -0.20 -6.59
CA ASN A 43 2.63 0.03 -5.37
C ASN A 43 4.11 0.27 -5.71
N PHE A 44 4.85 0.93 -4.81
CA PHE A 44 6.30 1.08 -4.98
C PHE A 44 7.02 -0.27 -5.10
N ARG A 45 6.47 -1.32 -4.48
CA ARG A 45 6.93 -2.69 -4.61
C ARG A 45 6.98 -3.15 -6.08
N ASP A 46 5.99 -2.82 -6.88
CA ASP A 46 5.92 -3.26 -8.28
C ASP A 46 7.05 -2.66 -9.11
N PHE A 47 7.41 -1.41 -8.81
CA PHE A 47 8.60 -0.78 -9.36
C PHE A 47 9.89 -1.48 -8.89
N ALA A 48 10.01 -1.77 -7.59
CA ALA A 48 11.17 -2.46 -7.05
C ALA A 48 11.33 -3.87 -7.65
N VAL A 49 10.23 -4.57 -7.92
CA VAL A 49 10.22 -5.85 -8.65
C VAL A 49 10.73 -5.65 -10.07
N ALA A 50 10.22 -4.67 -10.81
CA ALA A 50 10.60 -4.43 -12.20
C ALA A 50 12.07 -4.00 -12.35
N THR A 51 12.67 -3.42 -11.32
CA THR A 51 14.06 -2.94 -11.33
C THR A 51 15.05 -3.84 -10.58
N GLY A 52 14.59 -5.01 -10.09
CA GLY A 52 15.44 -5.94 -9.34
C GLY A 52 15.84 -5.47 -7.94
N GLN A 53 15.21 -4.41 -7.43
CA GLN A 53 15.51 -3.83 -6.11
C GLN A 53 14.63 -4.40 -4.99
N TYR A 54 13.69 -5.29 -5.32
CA TYR A 54 12.83 -5.91 -4.32
C TYR A 54 13.62 -6.94 -3.48
N PRO A 55 13.69 -6.77 -2.15
CA PRO A 55 14.58 -7.58 -1.31
C PRO A 55 14.06 -9.01 -1.02
N PHE A 56 12.87 -9.35 -1.49
CA PHE A 56 12.24 -10.65 -1.26
C PHE A 56 12.17 -11.47 -2.54
N PRO A 57 11.89 -12.79 -2.45
CA PRO A 57 11.82 -13.67 -3.62
C PRO A 57 10.80 -13.18 -4.68
N VAL A 58 11.19 -13.30 -5.94
CA VAL A 58 10.34 -13.02 -7.10
C VAL A 58 10.58 -14.11 -8.13
N LYS A 59 9.52 -14.68 -8.70
CA LYS A 59 9.62 -15.68 -9.78
C LYS A 59 10.16 -15.06 -11.07
N ASP A 60 10.76 -15.88 -11.89
CA ASP A 60 11.20 -15.47 -13.23
C ASP A 60 9.99 -15.22 -14.14
N ASN A 61 10.15 -14.31 -15.10
CA ASN A 61 9.12 -13.92 -16.07
C ASN A 61 7.77 -13.60 -15.41
N VAL A 62 7.79 -12.89 -14.27
CA VAL A 62 6.60 -12.59 -13.47
C VAL A 62 5.65 -11.63 -14.17
N VAL A 63 4.35 -11.83 -13.99
CA VAL A 63 3.33 -10.79 -14.21
C VAL A 63 3.31 -9.89 -12.98
N PRO A 64 3.66 -8.58 -13.08
CA PRO A 64 3.67 -7.70 -11.91
C PRO A 64 2.26 -7.26 -11.48
N GLY A 65 2.18 -6.54 -10.34
CA GLY A 65 0.94 -6.04 -9.73
C GLY A 65 0.31 -7.02 -8.76
N SER A 66 -0.01 -6.53 -7.56
CA SER A 66 -0.68 -7.34 -6.52
C SER A 66 -2.15 -6.97 -6.33
N ASP A 67 -2.48 -5.71 -6.59
CA ASP A 67 -3.74 -5.10 -6.20
C ASP A 67 -4.68 -5.04 -7.41
N LEU A 68 -5.63 -5.95 -7.46
CA LEU A 68 -6.63 -5.97 -8.53
C LEU A 68 -8.05 -5.81 -7.99
N SER A 69 -8.92 -5.40 -8.89
CA SER A 69 -10.36 -5.56 -8.76
C SER A 69 -10.96 -6.06 -10.08
N GLY A 70 -12.02 -6.83 -9.97
CA GLY A 70 -12.63 -7.47 -11.13
C GLY A 70 -13.95 -8.15 -10.84
N ASP A 71 -14.52 -8.84 -11.87
CA ASP A 71 -15.73 -9.67 -11.76
C ASP A 71 -15.39 -11.15 -11.91
N VAL A 72 -16.11 -11.98 -11.21
CA VAL A 72 -16.11 -13.41 -11.43
C VAL A 72 -16.81 -13.74 -12.75
N VAL A 73 -16.09 -14.35 -13.69
CA VAL A 73 -16.63 -14.75 -15.00
C VAL A 73 -16.82 -16.25 -15.16
N LYS A 74 -16.19 -17.04 -14.27
CA LYS A 74 -16.40 -18.50 -14.21
C LYS A 74 -16.10 -18.99 -12.79
N VAL A 75 -16.87 -19.99 -12.35
CA VAL A 75 -16.81 -20.54 -11.00
C VAL A 75 -16.54 -22.04 -11.09
N GLY A 76 -15.60 -22.54 -10.32
CA GLY A 76 -15.32 -23.97 -10.17
C GLY A 76 -16.43 -24.71 -9.41
N SER A 77 -16.54 -26.00 -9.63
CA SER A 77 -17.69 -26.82 -9.15
C SER A 77 -17.80 -26.97 -7.62
N HIS A 78 -16.77 -26.65 -6.87
CA HIS A 78 -16.73 -26.74 -5.40
C HIS A 78 -16.65 -25.34 -4.73
N VAL A 79 -16.96 -24.29 -5.48
CA VAL A 79 -16.95 -22.91 -4.96
C VAL A 79 -18.41 -22.50 -4.71
N ASP A 80 -18.75 -22.29 -3.45
CA ASP A 80 -20.10 -21.89 -3.01
C ASP A 80 -20.18 -20.41 -2.60
N ASP A 81 -19.03 -19.77 -2.32
CA ASP A 81 -18.96 -18.40 -1.80
C ASP A 81 -19.02 -17.31 -2.90
N PHE A 82 -18.92 -17.68 -4.18
CA PHE A 82 -18.90 -16.75 -5.31
C PHE A 82 -19.82 -17.19 -6.42
N ALA A 83 -20.44 -16.21 -7.09
CA ALA A 83 -21.26 -16.40 -8.27
C ALA A 83 -20.72 -15.61 -9.48
N HIS A 84 -21.14 -16.02 -10.69
CA HIS A 84 -20.85 -15.25 -11.91
C HIS A 84 -21.41 -13.82 -11.78
N GLY A 85 -20.57 -12.83 -12.04
CA GLY A 85 -20.91 -11.41 -11.94
C GLY A 85 -20.56 -10.77 -10.59
N ASP A 86 -20.12 -11.54 -9.60
CA ASP A 86 -19.67 -10.98 -8.33
C ASP A 86 -18.44 -10.10 -8.50
N LYS A 87 -18.44 -8.97 -7.82
CA LYS A 87 -17.34 -8.02 -7.79
C LYS A 87 -16.35 -8.38 -6.72
N VAL A 88 -15.10 -8.55 -7.11
CA VAL A 88 -14.04 -9.04 -6.22
C VAL A 88 -12.81 -8.15 -6.23
N ILE A 89 -12.06 -8.21 -5.15
CA ILE A 89 -10.69 -7.69 -5.03
C ILE A 89 -9.76 -8.82 -4.65
N SER A 90 -8.47 -8.71 -5.03
CA SER A 90 -7.46 -9.68 -4.59
C SER A 90 -7.16 -9.52 -3.10
N SER A 91 -6.60 -10.57 -2.49
CA SER A 91 -5.72 -10.43 -1.34
C SER A 91 -4.28 -10.26 -1.84
N PHE A 92 -3.45 -9.47 -1.15
CA PHE A 92 -2.04 -9.31 -1.48
C PHE A 92 -1.30 -10.64 -1.44
N ASP A 93 -1.56 -11.45 -0.44
CA ASP A 93 -1.06 -12.82 -0.28
C ASP A 93 -2.22 -13.81 -0.28
N LEU A 94 -2.11 -14.84 -1.10
CA LEU A 94 -3.19 -15.80 -1.33
C LEU A 94 -3.35 -16.82 -0.20
N SER A 95 -2.38 -16.93 0.73
CA SER A 95 -2.36 -17.92 1.80
C SER A 95 -2.68 -17.35 3.19
N THR A 96 -2.60 -16.03 3.34
CA THR A 96 -2.76 -15.37 4.65
C THR A 96 -4.20 -14.94 4.89
N PHE A 97 -5.01 -15.84 5.43
CA PHE A 97 -6.42 -15.56 5.76
C PHE A 97 -6.54 -14.75 7.06
N TYR A 98 -5.77 -15.09 8.08
CA TYR A 98 -5.79 -14.49 9.43
C TYR A 98 -4.37 -14.30 9.96
N GLY A 99 -4.21 -13.33 10.86
CA GLY A 99 -2.95 -13.09 11.57
C GLY A 99 -1.84 -12.53 10.70
N ALA A 100 -0.59 -12.80 11.08
CA ALA A 100 0.58 -12.33 10.38
C ALA A 100 0.92 -13.22 9.18
N MET A 101 1.43 -12.59 8.12
CA MET A 101 1.98 -13.27 6.96
C MET A 101 3.17 -14.16 7.39
N LYS A 102 3.22 -15.40 6.92
CA LYS A 102 4.23 -16.38 7.33
C LYS A 102 5.49 -16.33 6.47
N ASP A 103 5.33 -16.05 5.19
CA ASP A 103 6.40 -15.94 4.20
C ASP A 103 5.93 -15.08 3.01
N TRP A 104 6.76 -14.95 1.97
CA TRP A 104 6.47 -14.19 0.76
C TRP A 104 6.06 -15.06 -0.43
N ASN A 105 5.96 -16.40 -0.27
CA ASN A 105 5.87 -17.36 -1.37
C ASN A 105 4.53 -17.30 -2.13
N HIS A 106 3.50 -16.69 -1.55
CA HIS A 106 2.16 -16.61 -2.12
C HIS A 106 1.75 -15.19 -2.48
N SER A 107 2.71 -14.23 -2.49
CA SER A 107 2.43 -12.84 -2.82
C SER A 107 2.24 -12.65 -4.33
N LEU A 108 1.12 -12.05 -4.72
CA LEU A 108 0.82 -11.70 -6.11
C LEU A 108 1.83 -10.70 -6.66
N GLY A 109 2.23 -10.85 -7.92
CA GLY A 109 3.23 -10.00 -8.58
C GLY A 109 4.63 -10.13 -7.98
N GLY A 110 4.87 -11.20 -7.21
CA GLY A 110 6.15 -11.59 -6.64
C GLY A 110 6.42 -13.06 -6.94
N CYS A 111 6.20 -13.95 -5.97
CA CYS A 111 6.36 -15.39 -6.19
C CYS A 111 5.23 -16.01 -7.02
N VAL A 112 4.07 -15.36 -7.10
CA VAL A 112 2.93 -15.75 -7.94
C VAL A 112 2.69 -14.66 -8.99
N ASP A 113 2.24 -15.06 -10.19
CA ASP A 113 1.86 -14.12 -11.23
C ASP A 113 0.79 -13.15 -10.75
N GLY A 114 0.99 -11.86 -11.03
CA GLY A 114 0.15 -10.79 -10.54
C GLY A 114 -0.99 -10.41 -11.47
N ALA A 115 -1.40 -9.15 -11.35
CA ALA A 115 -2.65 -8.60 -11.82
C ALA A 115 -2.60 -7.91 -13.18
N LEU A 116 -1.42 -7.59 -13.74
CA LEU A 116 -1.32 -6.91 -15.04
C LEU A 116 -1.67 -7.83 -16.22
N ARG A 117 -2.99 -8.07 -16.36
CA ARG A 117 -3.63 -8.82 -17.45
C ARG A 117 -5.08 -8.36 -17.61
N GLU A 118 -5.74 -8.71 -18.72
CA GLU A 118 -7.02 -8.10 -19.11
C GLU A 118 -8.26 -8.51 -18.30
N ARG A 119 -9.13 -7.57 -18.10
CA ARG A 119 -10.58 -7.37 -18.30
C ARG A 119 -11.33 -6.69 -17.16
N LEU A 120 -12.22 -5.65 -17.47
CA LEU A 120 -13.52 -5.35 -16.91
C LEU A 120 -13.94 -3.89 -16.72
N SER A 121 -15.21 -3.54 -16.55
CA SER A 121 -15.72 -2.18 -16.30
C SER A 121 -16.49 -2.02 -14.98
N LEU A 122 -16.33 -0.91 -14.33
CA LEU A 122 -16.99 -0.12 -13.26
C LEU A 122 -15.91 0.56 -12.38
N SER A 123 -16.20 1.52 -11.48
CA SER A 123 -15.18 2.26 -10.71
C SER A 123 -14.35 1.39 -9.75
N TYR A 124 -13.56 0.51 -10.32
CA TYR A 124 -12.78 -0.49 -9.58
C TYR A 124 -11.46 0.05 -9.05
N CYS A 125 -11.01 1.22 -9.52
CA CYS A 125 -9.76 1.80 -9.06
C CYS A 125 -9.73 2.03 -7.55
N GLN A 126 -10.84 2.44 -6.96
CA GLN A 126 -10.92 2.59 -5.50
C GLN A 126 -10.82 1.25 -4.77
N LEU A 127 -11.43 0.19 -5.31
CA LEU A 127 -11.37 -1.14 -4.71
C LEU A 127 -9.97 -1.74 -4.81
N SER A 128 -9.33 -1.70 -5.99
CA SER A 128 -7.94 -2.15 -6.13
C SER A 128 -6.99 -1.34 -5.26
N ALA A 129 -7.23 -0.03 -5.10
CA ALA A 129 -6.41 0.83 -4.26
C ALA A 129 -6.45 0.46 -2.76
N LEU A 130 -7.48 -0.26 -2.29
CA LEU A 130 -7.58 -0.72 -0.89
C LEU A 130 -6.74 -1.97 -0.60
N VAL A 131 -6.38 -2.78 -1.57
CA VAL A 131 -5.77 -4.10 -1.35
C VAL A 131 -4.51 -4.00 -0.49
N CYS A 132 -3.44 -3.41 -1.00
CA CYS A 132 -2.21 -3.25 -0.24
C CYS A 132 -2.32 -2.10 0.77
N THR A 133 -2.72 -0.90 0.33
CA THR A 133 -2.68 0.28 1.20
C THR A 133 -3.72 0.24 2.31
N GLY A 134 -4.91 -0.27 2.02
CA GLY A 134 -5.97 -0.44 3.02
C GLY A 134 -5.61 -1.48 4.08
N ALA A 135 -5.21 -2.68 3.66
CA ALA A 135 -4.79 -3.72 4.58
C ALA A 135 -3.56 -3.31 5.41
N THR A 136 -2.57 -2.64 4.80
CA THR A 136 -1.39 -2.11 5.50
C THR A 136 -1.78 -1.05 6.54
N ALA A 137 -2.62 -0.09 6.16
CA ALA A 137 -3.05 0.97 7.06
C ALA A 137 -3.89 0.41 8.22
N TRP A 138 -4.80 -0.53 7.92
CA TRP A 138 -5.60 -1.20 8.96
C TRP A 138 -4.76 -2.01 9.92
N ASN A 139 -3.83 -2.83 9.40
CA ASN A 139 -2.88 -3.57 10.21
C ASN A 139 -2.00 -2.66 11.08
N SER A 140 -1.62 -1.49 10.58
CA SER A 140 -0.84 -0.51 11.34
C SER A 140 -1.62 0.09 12.51
N LEU A 141 -2.93 0.34 12.32
CA LEU A 141 -3.79 0.98 13.32
C LEU A 141 -4.46 0.00 14.28
N TYR A 142 -4.73 -1.24 13.82
CA TYR A 142 -5.57 -2.19 14.56
C TYR A 142 -4.96 -3.58 14.75
N GLY A 143 -3.90 -3.91 14.03
CA GLY A 143 -3.31 -5.27 14.03
C GLY A 143 -2.49 -5.63 15.28
N ASN A 144 -2.25 -4.72 16.21
CA ASN A 144 -1.59 -4.95 17.49
C ASN A 144 -2.36 -4.28 18.64
N ILE A 145 -2.11 -2.99 18.87
CA ILE A 145 -2.89 -2.19 19.80
C ILE A 145 -3.89 -1.38 18.98
N PRO A 146 -5.22 -1.51 19.20
CA PRO A 146 -6.18 -0.76 18.41
C PRO A 146 -6.14 0.75 18.68
N LEU A 147 -6.19 1.54 17.59
CA LEU A 147 -6.30 3.00 17.65
C LEU A 147 -7.55 3.41 18.42
N LYS A 148 -7.42 4.41 19.27
CA LYS A 148 -8.52 5.00 20.04
C LYS A 148 -8.78 6.45 19.60
N PRO A 149 -10.04 6.92 19.65
CA PRO A 149 -10.35 8.34 19.43
C PRO A 149 -9.52 9.24 20.37
N GLY A 150 -9.08 10.39 19.84
CA GLY A 150 -8.25 11.34 20.58
C GLY A 150 -6.75 11.06 20.55
N GLN A 151 -6.30 9.89 20.12
CA GLN A 151 -4.89 9.62 19.92
C GLN A 151 -4.35 10.35 18.70
N THR A 152 -3.02 10.58 18.68
CA THR A 152 -2.33 11.27 17.58
C THR A 152 -1.65 10.27 16.66
N VAL A 153 -1.89 10.40 15.34
CA VAL A 153 -1.24 9.58 14.32
C VAL A 153 -0.40 10.45 13.39
N LEU A 154 0.87 10.09 13.24
CA LEU A 154 1.81 10.74 12.32
C LEU A 154 1.99 9.90 11.06
N PHE A 155 1.87 10.54 9.89
CA PHE A 155 2.04 9.93 8.57
C PHE A 155 3.25 10.52 7.86
N LEU A 156 4.21 9.67 7.46
CA LEU A 156 5.37 10.11 6.69
C LEU A 156 5.08 10.05 5.19
N GLY A 157 5.08 11.22 4.54
CA GLY A 157 4.84 11.37 3.10
C GLY A 157 3.37 11.37 2.70
N THR A 158 3.13 11.52 1.37
CA THR A 158 1.81 11.67 0.75
C THR A 158 1.45 10.50 -0.18
N GLY A 159 2.11 9.38 -0.05
CA GLY A 159 1.83 8.18 -0.84
C GLY A 159 0.56 7.45 -0.40
N GLY A 160 0.20 6.40 -1.15
CA GLY A 160 -1.05 5.67 -0.97
C GLY A 160 -1.32 5.21 0.47
N VAL A 161 -0.34 4.61 1.15
CA VAL A 161 -0.51 4.13 2.54
C VAL A 161 -0.76 5.28 3.52
N SER A 162 0.02 6.38 3.40
CA SER A 162 -0.13 7.54 4.28
C SER A 162 -1.49 8.21 4.12
N ILE A 163 -1.94 8.42 2.89
CA ILE A 163 -3.24 9.07 2.65
C ILE A 163 -4.40 8.15 3.03
N THR A 164 -4.31 6.84 2.72
CA THR A 164 -5.32 5.88 3.17
C THR A 164 -5.39 5.83 4.70
N GLY A 165 -4.22 5.71 5.36
CA GLY A 165 -4.13 5.73 6.82
C GLY A 165 -4.68 7.02 7.45
N LEU A 166 -4.39 8.17 6.85
CA LEU A 166 -4.92 9.48 7.26
C LEU A 166 -6.45 9.49 7.26
N ILE A 167 -7.06 9.03 6.16
CA ILE A 167 -8.52 8.99 6.02
C ILE A 167 -9.14 8.07 7.08
N LEU A 168 -8.55 6.88 7.28
CA LEU A 168 -9.03 5.90 8.28
C LEU A 168 -8.90 6.44 9.71
N ALA A 169 -7.74 6.98 10.07
CA ALA A 169 -7.47 7.51 11.41
C ALA A 169 -8.36 8.71 11.75
N LYS A 170 -8.55 9.61 10.77
CA LYS A 170 -9.45 10.75 10.91
C LYS A 170 -10.90 10.32 11.13
N ALA A 171 -11.40 9.36 10.35
CA ALA A 171 -12.73 8.79 10.53
C ALA A 171 -12.90 8.04 11.88
N ALA A 172 -11.80 7.59 12.49
CA ALA A 172 -11.77 7.02 13.83
C ALA A 172 -11.68 8.06 14.96
N GLY A 173 -11.59 9.36 14.64
CA GLY A 173 -11.52 10.42 15.63
C GLY A 173 -10.11 10.68 16.20
N ALA A 174 -9.06 10.29 15.47
CA ALA A 174 -7.68 10.62 15.84
C ALA A 174 -7.29 12.02 15.40
N THR A 175 -6.33 12.63 16.11
CA THR A 175 -5.60 13.81 15.64
C THR A 175 -4.54 13.36 14.63
N THR A 176 -4.46 14.03 13.49
CA THR A 176 -3.63 13.59 12.36
C THR A 176 -2.55 14.61 12.03
N ILE A 177 -1.31 14.13 11.91
CA ILE A 177 -0.15 14.93 11.47
C ILE A 177 0.41 14.26 10.21
N LEU A 178 0.68 15.03 9.15
CA LEU A 178 1.22 14.50 7.91
C LEU A 178 2.45 15.27 7.47
N THR A 179 3.48 14.57 7.00
CA THR A 179 4.72 15.19 6.50
C THR A 179 4.85 15.10 4.99
N SER A 180 5.53 16.05 4.38
CA SER A 180 5.94 16.01 2.96
C SER A 180 7.21 16.83 2.74
N SER A 181 7.84 16.67 1.58
CA SER A 181 8.94 17.52 1.09
C SER A 181 8.46 18.75 0.32
N SER A 182 7.16 18.88 0.07
CA SER A 182 6.59 19.87 -0.85
C SER A 182 5.40 20.61 -0.23
N ASP A 183 5.51 21.93 -0.15
CA ASP A 183 4.44 22.79 0.37
C ASP A 183 3.19 22.73 -0.51
N SER A 184 3.37 22.59 -1.84
CA SER A 184 2.22 22.45 -2.74
C SER A 184 1.44 21.17 -2.48
N LYS A 185 2.12 20.04 -2.22
CA LYS A 185 1.47 18.79 -1.81
C LYS A 185 0.80 18.92 -0.45
N LEU A 186 1.45 19.54 0.52
CA LEU A 186 0.86 19.77 1.84
C LEU A 186 -0.39 20.61 1.76
N LYS A 187 -0.39 21.65 0.93
CA LYS A 187 -1.57 22.49 0.68
C LYS A 187 -2.71 21.65 0.09
N HIS A 188 -2.44 20.91 -0.99
CA HIS A 188 -3.43 20.04 -1.62
C HIS A 188 -4.00 18.99 -0.66
N VAL A 189 -3.14 18.30 0.09
CA VAL A 189 -3.58 17.29 1.09
C VAL A 189 -4.43 17.94 2.18
N LYS A 190 -4.07 19.15 2.63
CA LYS A 190 -4.84 19.88 3.64
C LYS A 190 -6.23 20.25 3.14
N GLU A 191 -6.33 20.69 1.89
CA GLU A 191 -7.61 21.08 1.27
C GLU A 191 -8.49 19.87 0.94
N THR A 192 -7.89 18.73 0.51
CA THR A 192 -8.63 17.56 0.03
C THR A 192 -8.96 16.57 1.13
N TYR A 193 -7.99 16.24 2.00
CA TYR A 193 -8.12 15.20 3.02
C TYR A 193 -8.16 15.74 4.46
N GLY A 194 -7.81 17.01 4.65
CA GLY A 194 -7.97 17.77 5.89
C GLY A 194 -7.22 17.18 7.11
N PRO A 195 -5.91 16.85 7.04
CA PRO A 195 -5.13 16.54 8.25
C PRO A 195 -5.18 17.75 9.20
N ASP A 196 -5.12 17.47 10.50
CA ASP A 196 -5.16 18.54 11.51
C ASP A 196 -3.88 19.39 11.45
N HIS A 197 -2.72 18.73 11.21
CA HIS A 197 -1.43 19.39 11.07
C HIS A 197 -0.64 18.83 9.88
N VAL A 198 0.20 19.69 9.30
CA VAL A 198 1.14 19.32 8.22
C VAL A 198 2.52 19.87 8.52
N ILE A 199 3.57 19.12 8.16
CA ILE A 199 4.96 19.49 8.38
C ILE A 199 5.75 19.29 7.08
N ASN A 200 6.48 20.32 6.63
CA ASN A 200 7.44 20.18 5.57
C ASN A 200 8.81 19.79 6.16
N TYR A 201 9.23 18.54 5.97
CA TYR A 201 10.47 18.04 6.55
C TYR A 201 11.74 18.60 5.88
N LYS A 202 11.64 19.25 4.71
CA LYS A 202 12.80 19.96 4.11
C LYS A 202 13.07 21.29 4.79
N THR A 203 12.02 22.02 5.17
CA THR A 203 12.15 23.29 5.91
C THR A 203 12.22 23.07 7.41
N THR A 204 11.76 21.92 7.89
CA THR A 204 11.80 21.51 9.30
C THR A 204 12.48 20.14 9.41
N PRO A 205 13.84 20.05 9.24
CA PRO A 205 14.55 18.76 9.23
C PRO A 205 14.40 17.97 10.53
N LYS A 206 14.33 18.66 11.67
CA LYS A 206 14.02 18.07 12.98
C LYS A 206 12.50 18.06 13.21
N TRP A 207 11.80 17.38 12.33
CA TRP A 207 10.33 17.34 12.39
C TRP A 207 9.78 16.64 13.64
N SER A 208 10.58 15.83 14.33
CA SER A 208 10.23 15.27 15.62
C SER A 208 10.00 16.34 16.70
N GLU A 209 10.83 17.40 16.72
CA GLU A 209 10.64 18.53 17.64
C GLU A 209 9.31 19.26 17.35
N GLU A 210 8.95 19.39 16.08
CA GLU A 210 7.68 20.01 15.68
C GLU A 210 6.47 19.12 16.04
N VAL A 211 6.58 17.78 15.90
CA VAL A 211 5.55 16.86 16.39
C VAL A 211 5.36 17.01 17.91
N LEU A 212 6.47 17.07 18.67
CA LEU A 212 6.38 17.29 20.12
C LEU A 212 5.76 18.65 20.46
N ARG A 213 6.08 19.71 19.69
CA ARG A 213 5.46 21.03 19.87
C ARG A 213 3.94 20.99 19.64
N ILE A 214 3.51 20.35 18.53
CA ILE A 214 2.09 20.18 18.19
C ILE A 214 1.34 19.42 19.28
N THR A 215 1.94 18.34 19.77
CA THR A 215 1.36 17.45 20.80
C THR A 215 1.63 17.88 22.24
N LYS A 216 2.16 19.09 22.43
CA LYS A 216 2.48 19.66 23.75
C LYS A 216 3.39 18.76 24.59
N GLY A 217 4.36 18.11 23.95
CA GLY A 217 5.34 17.23 24.56
C GLY A 217 4.93 15.76 24.66
N HIS A 218 3.69 15.39 24.32
CA HIS A 218 3.22 14.01 24.39
C HIS A 218 3.88 13.11 23.33
N GLY A 219 3.99 13.57 22.10
CA GLY A 219 4.42 12.81 20.93
C GLY A 219 3.25 12.18 20.17
N ALA A 220 3.55 11.42 19.12
CA ALA A 220 2.56 10.69 18.34
C ALA A 220 2.34 9.28 18.90
N ASP A 221 1.08 8.89 19.14
CA ASP A 221 0.75 7.55 19.64
C ASP A 221 1.01 6.47 18.57
N TYR A 222 0.82 6.83 17.29
CA TYR A 222 1.12 5.96 16.14
C TYR A 222 1.92 6.71 15.09
N ILE A 223 2.88 6.02 14.48
CA ILE A 223 3.67 6.55 13.36
C ILE A 223 3.65 5.54 12.20
N PHE A 224 3.27 6.04 11.01
CA PHE A 224 3.40 5.32 9.75
C PHE A 224 4.79 5.61 9.16
N GLU A 225 5.73 4.70 9.40
CA GLU A 225 7.12 4.83 9.04
C GLU A 225 7.39 4.25 7.64
N ASN A 226 7.40 5.12 6.63
CA ASN A 226 7.59 4.73 5.23
C ASN A 226 9.05 4.92 4.74
N GLY A 227 9.85 5.69 5.46
CA GLY A 227 11.24 5.96 5.08
C GLY A 227 12.19 4.84 5.47
N GLY A 228 11.98 4.20 6.60
CA GLY A 228 12.85 3.15 7.10
C GLY A 228 14.14 3.71 7.70
N ALA A 229 15.29 3.18 7.29
CA ALA A 229 16.60 3.49 7.86
C ALA A 229 16.93 5.00 7.97
N GLY A 230 16.49 5.78 6.99
CA GLY A 230 16.78 7.21 6.93
C GLY A 230 15.90 8.09 7.82
N THR A 231 14.81 7.58 8.38
CA THR A 231 13.84 8.35 9.16
C THR A 231 13.52 7.78 10.53
N ILE A 232 13.89 6.52 10.79
CA ILE A 232 13.50 5.80 12.03
C ILE A 232 13.95 6.50 13.31
N ALA A 233 15.11 7.17 13.33
CA ALA A 233 15.59 7.89 14.50
C ALA A 233 14.68 9.08 14.87
N GLU A 234 14.26 9.84 13.86
CA GLU A 234 13.31 10.95 14.04
C GLU A 234 11.93 10.42 14.46
N SER A 235 11.48 9.29 13.87
CA SER A 235 10.24 8.65 14.27
C SER A 235 10.24 8.23 15.73
N ILE A 236 11.33 7.62 16.21
CA ILE A 236 11.45 7.25 17.64
C ILE A 236 11.50 8.49 18.53
N SER A 237 12.13 9.58 18.07
CA SER A 237 12.13 10.85 18.81
C SER A 237 10.74 11.46 18.92
N ALA A 238 9.93 11.32 17.87
CA ALA A 238 8.57 11.87 17.78
C ALA A 238 7.50 11.03 18.46
N VAL A 239 7.74 9.73 18.67
CA VAL A 239 6.73 8.83 19.25
C VAL A 239 6.48 9.13 20.72
N ALA A 240 5.24 8.97 21.16
CA ALA A 240 4.86 9.03 22.56
C ALA A 240 5.49 7.88 23.37
N TYR A 241 5.65 8.05 24.66
CA TYR A 241 6.03 6.94 25.54
C TYR A 241 4.98 5.83 25.45
N GLY A 242 5.42 4.60 25.16
CA GLY A 242 4.54 3.46 24.93
C GLY A 242 3.83 3.46 23.58
N GLY A 243 4.13 4.42 22.70
CA GLY A 243 3.52 4.52 21.38
C GLY A 243 4.01 3.46 20.38
N SER A 244 3.42 3.43 19.19
CA SER A 244 3.64 2.39 18.18
C SER A 244 4.18 2.97 16.88
N ILE A 245 5.26 2.40 16.35
CA ILE A 245 5.85 2.73 15.06
C ILE A 245 5.64 1.54 14.11
N ALA A 246 4.81 1.74 13.11
CA ALA A 246 4.57 0.79 12.03
C ALA A 246 5.62 1.00 10.93
N VAL A 247 6.63 0.13 10.87
CA VAL A 247 7.67 0.17 9.83
C VAL A 247 7.11 -0.50 8.57
N ILE A 248 6.78 0.31 7.58
CA ILE A 248 6.06 -0.10 6.37
C ILE A 248 6.99 -0.09 5.15
N GLY A 249 7.87 0.90 5.05
CA GLY A 249 8.68 1.12 3.87
C GLY A 249 10.16 1.33 4.14
N PHE A 250 10.90 1.51 3.04
CA PHE A 250 12.36 1.70 3.02
C PHE A 250 12.76 2.78 2.00
N LEU A 251 11.95 3.84 1.89
CA LEU A 251 12.09 4.87 0.85
C LEU A 251 13.28 5.83 1.08
N ALA A 252 13.79 5.92 2.32
CA ALA A 252 14.94 6.74 2.68
C ALA A 252 16.11 5.85 3.09
N SER A 253 17.17 5.86 2.30
CA SER A 253 18.39 5.12 2.60
C SER A 253 19.21 5.80 3.72
N CYS A 254 19.93 4.99 4.48
CA CYS A 254 20.95 5.45 5.43
C CYS A 254 22.19 4.56 5.30
N PRO A 255 23.40 5.13 5.25
CA PRO A 255 24.62 4.33 5.30
C PRO A 255 24.66 3.48 6.58
N GLN A 256 25.08 2.22 6.49
CA GLN A 256 25.12 1.29 7.62
C GLN A 256 25.86 1.87 8.84
N ALA A 257 26.95 2.59 8.62
CA ALA A 257 27.75 3.23 9.68
C ALA A 257 27.00 4.37 10.42
N LYS A 258 25.87 4.85 9.87
CA LYS A 258 25.03 5.91 10.46
C LYS A 258 23.68 5.37 10.97
N MET A 259 23.47 4.05 10.91
CA MET A 259 22.25 3.45 11.43
C MET A 259 22.14 3.71 12.93
N PRO A 260 20.98 4.19 13.42
CA PRO A 260 20.77 4.37 14.84
C PRO A 260 20.64 3.01 15.55
N ASP A 261 20.98 2.97 16.83
CA ASP A 261 20.64 1.84 17.69
C ASP A 261 19.15 1.87 18.00
N VAL A 262 18.37 1.24 17.10
CA VAL A 262 16.91 1.20 17.20
C VAL A 262 16.45 0.51 18.48
N ALA A 263 17.18 -0.50 18.97
CA ALA A 263 16.83 -1.23 20.18
C ALA A 263 16.94 -0.34 21.42
N ALA A 264 18.07 0.37 21.58
CA ALA A 264 18.25 1.31 22.68
C ALA A 264 17.24 2.48 22.64
N LEU A 265 17.00 3.03 21.43
CA LEU A 265 16.04 4.11 21.25
C LEU A 265 14.59 3.67 21.55
N ALA A 266 14.18 2.48 21.09
CA ALA A 266 12.87 1.93 21.40
C ALA A 266 12.70 1.67 22.92
N LEU A 267 13.72 1.11 23.56
CA LEU A 267 13.75 0.91 25.02
C LEU A 267 13.56 2.23 25.76
N SER A 268 14.25 3.31 25.34
CA SER A 268 14.19 4.62 26.01
C SER A 268 12.78 5.25 26.00
N LYS A 269 11.96 4.86 25.03
CA LYS A 269 10.56 5.32 24.88
C LYS A 269 9.53 4.28 25.34
N GLY A 270 9.95 3.04 25.63
CA GLY A 270 9.03 1.92 25.80
C GLY A 270 8.16 1.69 24.55
N ALA A 271 8.65 2.11 23.39
CA ALA A 271 7.88 2.11 22.14
C ALA A 271 7.85 0.72 21.49
N VAL A 272 6.75 0.42 20.80
CA VAL A 272 6.63 -0.75 19.92
C VAL A 272 7.10 -0.39 18.53
N VAL A 273 8.19 -0.98 18.05
CA VAL A 273 8.65 -0.87 16.66
C VAL A 273 8.30 -2.18 15.95
N ARG A 274 7.34 -2.12 15.04
CA ARG A 274 6.77 -3.31 14.40
C ARG A 274 6.85 -3.23 12.88
N GLY A 275 7.47 -4.23 12.23
CA GLY A 275 7.41 -4.42 10.79
C GLY A 275 5.99 -4.76 10.33
N ILE A 276 5.53 -4.14 9.26
CA ILE A 276 4.22 -4.37 8.66
C ILE A 276 4.37 -5.06 7.32
N MET A 277 3.97 -6.32 7.26
CA MET A 277 3.91 -7.10 6.03
C MET A 277 2.47 -7.06 5.50
N VAL A 278 2.07 -5.91 4.95
CA VAL A 278 0.71 -5.63 4.44
C VAL A 278 -0.37 -5.99 5.49
N GLY A 279 -1.12 -7.06 5.27
CA GLY A 279 -2.15 -7.55 6.18
C GLY A 279 -2.78 -8.83 5.64
N SER A 280 -3.55 -9.49 6.49
CA SER A 280 -4.31 -10.68 6.14
C SER A 280 -5.59 -10.34 5.36
N ARG A 281 -6.24 -11.37 4.81
CA ARG A 281 -7.59 -11.26 4.25
C ARG A 281 -8.57 -10.66 5.26
N GLN A 282 -8.49 -11.06 6.53
CA GLN A 282 -9.30 -10.47 7.61
C GLN A 282 -9.14 -8.95 7.68
N HIS A 283 -7.90 -8.43 7.67
CA HIS A 283 -7.66 -6.99 7.70
C HIS A 283 -8.26 -6.27 6.49
N LEU A 284 -8.21 -6.91 5.32
CA LEU A 284 -8.81 -6.37 4.09
C LEU A 284 -10.34 -6.33 4.17
N GLU A 285 -10.97 -7.37 4.68
CA GLU A 285 -12.42 -7.43 4.91
C GLU A 285 -12.89 -6.38 5.92
N GLU A 286 -12.14 -6.21 7.01
CA GLU A 286 -12.43 -5.23 8.05
C GLU A 286 -12.31 -3.79 7.53
N VAL A 287 -11.21 -3.45 6.82
CA VAL A 287 -11.04 -2.11 6.26
C VAL A 287 -12.08 -1.81 5.18
N THR A 288 -12.39 -2.80 4.34
CA THR A 288 -13.42 -2.63 3.29
C THR A 288 -14.78 -2.32 3.93
N ARG A 289 -15.18 -3.08 4.95
CA ARG A 289 -16.40 -2.83 5.71
C ARG A 289 -16.41 -1.43 6.34
N TYR A 290 -15.28 -1.02 6.92
CA TYR A 290 -15.14 0.31 7.55
C TYR A 290 -15.29 1.44 6.51
N VAL A 291 -14.61 1.31 5.37
CA VAL A 291 -14.68 2.29 4.26
C VAL A 291 -16.11 2.42 3.74
N VAL A 292 -16.78 1.31 3.50
CA VAL A 292 -18.18 1.31 3.01
C VAL A 292 -19.12 1.90 4.04
N THR A 293 -19.06 1.45 5.30
CA THR A 293 -19.96 1.92 6.37
C THR A 293 -19.81 3.41 6.66
N ARG A 294 -18.58 3.93 6.55
CA ARG A 294 -18.28 5.37 6.77
C ARG A 294 -18.32 6.19 5.49
N GLN A 295 -18.60 5.59 4.34
CA GLN A 295 -18.62 6.24 3.02
C GLN A 295 -17.33 7.01 2.71
N LEU A 296 -16.17 6.40 3.05
CA LEU A 296 -14.87 7.03 2.87
C LEU A 296 -14.43 6.97 1.41
N GLN A 297 -13.82 8.04 0.93
CA GLN A 297 -13.24 8.10 -0.42
C GLN A 297 -11.83 7.55 -0.40
N VAL A 298 -11.58 6.50 -1.19
CA VAL A 298 -10.23 5.94 -1.34
C VAL A 298 -9.40 6.84 -2.26
N PRO A 299 -8.15 7.19 -1.89
CA PRO A 299 -7.38 8.22 -2.58
C PRO A 299 -6.75 7.72 -3.89
N VAL A 300 -7.53 7.65 -4.95
CA VAL A 300 -7.04 7.42 -6.32
C VAL A 300 -6.80 8.79 -6.97
N GLU A 301 -5.54 9.09 -7.30
CA GLU A 301 -5.18 10.36 -7.92
C GLU A 301 -5.26 10.30 -9.45
N LYS A 302 -4.73 9.23 -10.03
CA LYS A 302 -4.63 9.14 -11.49
C LYS A 302 -4.82 7.70 -11.98
N GLU A 303 -5.54 7.58 -13.10
CA GLU A 303 -5.72 6.36 -13.85
C GLU A 303 -4.98 6.46 -15.19
N PHE A 304 -4.31 5.37 -15.58
CA PHE A 304 -3.68 5.16 -16.87
C PHE A 304 -4.39 4.03 -17.61
N GLY A 305 -4.24 3.96 -18.93
CA GLY A 305 -4.73 2.84 -19.74
C GLY A 305 -3.80 1.62 -19.67
N SER A 306 -4.20 0.55 -20.36
CA SER A 306 -3.53 -0.76 -20.33
C SER A 306 -2.64 -1.02 -21.54
N SER A 307 -2.30 -0.02 -22.35
CA SER A 307 -1.22 -0.18 -23.32
C SER A 307 0.13 -0.26 -22.59
N ARG A 308 1.11 -0.94 -23.20
CA ARG A 308 2.45 -1.04 -22.64
C ARG A 308 3.03 0.33 -22.25
N ASP A 309 2.88 1.31 -23.14
CA ASP A 309 3.46 2.63 -22.96
C ASP A 309 2.75 3.39 -21.83
N GLU A 310 1.44 3.24 -21.67
CA GLU A 310 0.68 3.83 -20.56
C GLU A 310 1.03 3.16 -19.22
N ILE A 311 1.26 1.86 -19.21
CA ILE A 311 1.74 1.16 -18.01
C ILE A 311 3.13 1.65 -17.60
N ILE A 312 4.05 1.81 -18.56
CA ILE A 312 5.37 2.39 -18.29
C ILE A 312 5.23 3.82 -17.76
N ALA A 313 4.40 4.65 -18.38
CA ALA A 313 4.13 6.01 -17.90
C ALA A 313 3.53 6.03 -16.48
N ALA A 314 2.71 5.05 -16.12
CA ALA A 314 2.20 4.90 -14.76
C ALA A 314 3.31 4.59 -13.74
N PHE A 315 4.27 3.71 -14.11
CA PHE A 315 5.45 3.44 -13.27
C PHE A 315 6.35 4.67 -13.14
N GLU A 316 6.62 5.39 -14.24
CA GLU A 316 7.40 6.63 -14.20
C GLU A 316 6.74 7.68 -13.32
N TYR A 317 5.42 7.85 -13.44
CA TYR A 317 4.66 8.77 -12.62
C TYR A 317 4.71 8.38 -11.13
N LEU A 318 4.56 7.09 -10.81
CA LEU A 318 4.70 6.57 -9.45
C LEU A 318 6.06 6.90 -8.85
N THR A 319 7.13 6.68 -9.61
CA THR A 319 8.53 6.85 -9.14
C THR A 319 9.00 8.29 -9.12
N SER A 320 8.37 9.18 -9.90
CA SER A 320 8.65 10.62 -9.84
C SER A 320 8.39 11.22 -8.45
N GLY A 321 7.65 10.50 -7.61
CA GLY A 321 7.20 10.99 -6.31
C GLY A 321 6.24 12.18 -6.42
N SER A 322 5.69 12.47 -7.60
CA SER A 322 4.76 13.60 -7.80
C SER A 322 3.35 13.29 -7.31
N HIS A 323 2.96 12.02 -7.29
CA HIS A 323 1.62 11.57 -6.92
C HIS A 323 1.26 11.82 -5.44
N ILE A 324 -0.04 11.90 -5.19
CA ILE A 324 -0.67 11.95 -3.86
C ILE A 324 -1.74 10.86 -3.81
N GLY A 325 -1.57 9.85 -2.94
CA GLY A 325 -2.47 8.68 -2.95
C GLY A 325 -2.04 7.60 -3.92
N LYS A 326 -2.97 7.00 -4.65
CA LYS A 326 -2.75 5.82 -5.51
C LYS A 326 -2.77 6.15 -7.00
N VAL A 327 -1.97 5.39 -7.74
CA VAL A 327 -1.92 5.35 -9.21
C VAL A 327 -2.52 4.03 -9.65
N CYS A 328 -3.49 4.08 -10.55
CA CYS A 328 -4.20 2.90 -11.05
C CYS A 328 -4.04 2.73 -12.56
N ILE A 329 -4.17 1.50 -13.02
CA ILE A 329 -4.21 1.11 -14.42
C ILE A 329 -5.59 0.52 -14.69
N ARG A 330 -6.30 1.09 -15.65
CA ARG A 330 -7.58 0.54 -16.12
C ARG A 330 -7.28 -0.51 -17.19
N MET A 331 -7.63 -1.73 -16.87
CA MET A 331 -7.53 -2.84 -17.82
C MET A 331 -8.66 -2.76 -18.86
N ALA A 332 -8.41 -3.20 -20.08
CA ALA A 332 -9.35 -3.07 -21.20
C ALA A 332 -10.48 -4.13 -21.21
#